data_b907dca28042b3ee0c39555eca622250
#
_entry.id   b907dca28042b3ee0c39555eca622250
#
_cell.length_a   1.000
_cell.length_b   1.000
_cell.length_c   1.000
_cell.angle_alpha   90.00
_cell.angle_beta   90.00
_cell.angle_gamma   90.00
#
_symmetry.space_group_name_H-M   'P 1'
#
loop_
_entity.id
_entity.type
_entity.pdbx_description
1 polymer ?
#
loop_
_entity_poly.entity_id
_entity_poly.type
_entity_poly.pdbx_seq_one_letter_code
_entity_poly.pdbx_strand_id
1 'polypeptide(L)'
;MTGASQQADYGSRARVAIAVPQANPTVEPETRALLPFDIGVYATRLTHAAPRVEDRLHHYIHNLPAAIRSFGTLNIRAFGFGCTGSSYLAGSELEDDLTGAAQKEFGIPVVTAAQAIRQSLGLLKAQRIALVSPYPAALSDAGYRYWEQAGIEVVAKLRVDPDLHDTHRIYELTNNDALQALRAVAAEAARANVDCIVASGTGMPSLRALAAFRAENGLPVLSSNLCLGWALYRSVAPELAPATATQMRWAI
;
A
#
# COMPACT_ATOMS: atom_id res chain seq x y z
N MET A 1 40.02 -3.16 22.75
CA MET A 1 39.56 -4.04 21.66
C MET A 1 38.17 -3.58 21.29
N THR A 2 38.06 -2.73 20.28
CA THR A 2 36.76 -2.27 19.75
C THR A 2 36.21 -3.44 18.94
N GLY A 3 35.25 -4.16 19.52
CA GLY A 3 34.55 -5.22 18.80
C GLY A 3 33.84 -4.60 17.58
N ALA A 4 34.29 -4.97 16.39
CA ALA A 4 33.51 -4.73 15.19
C ALA A 4 32.12 -5.35 15.42
N SER A 5 31.08 -4.54 15.44
CA SER A 5 29.71 -5.04 15.53
C SER A 5 29.50 -5.95 14.31
N GLN A 6 29.30 -7.23 14.57
CA GLN A 6 29.09 -8.22 13.50
C GLN A 6 27.83 -7.81 12.74
N GLN A 7 28.00 -7.39 11.51
CA GLN A 7 26.90 -6.96 10.66
C GLN A 7 26.02 -8.17 10.34
N ALA A 8 24.71 -8.05 10.52
CA ALA A 8 23.80 -9.16 10.24
C ALA A 8 23.79 -9.50 8.74
N ASP A 9 23.76 -10.78 8.38
CA ASP A 9 23.72 -11.25 6.99
C ASP A 9 22.46 -10.77 6.24
N TYR A 10 21.34 -10.68 6.96
CA TYR A 10 20.05 -10.25 6.40
C TYR A 10 19.57 -8.96 7.08
N GLY A 11 19.13 -7.99 6.27
CA GLY A 11 18.72 -6.68 6.76
C GLY A 11 19.88 -5.91 7.39
N SER A 12 21.06 -6.00 6.77
CA SER A 12 22.28 -5.38 7.25
C SER A 12 22.22 -3.85 7.32
N ARG A 13 21.46 -3.23 6.43
CA ARG A 13 21.18 -1.79 6.43
C ARG A 13 20.03 -1.45 7.38
N ALA A 14 18.90 -2.11 7.23
CA ALA A 14 17.70 -1.90 8.03
C ALA A 14 16.78 -3.12 7.95
N ARG A 15 15.83 -3.17 8.88
CA ARG A 15 14.74 -4.14 8.88
C ARG A 15 13.43 -3.40 8.89
N VAL A 16 12.56 -3.68 7.93
CA VAL A 16 11.19 -3.18 7.90
C VAL A 16 10.23 -4.33 8.20
N ALA A 17 9.16 -4.00 8.91
CA ALA A 17 8.09 -4.95 9.20
C ALA A 17 6.84 -4.56 8.42
N ILE A 18 6.06 -5.55 8.00
CA ILE A 18 4.76 -5.35 7.35
C ILE A 18 3.69 -6.21 8.00
N ALA A 19 2.50 -5.62 8.22
CA ALA A 19 1.31 -6.38 8.60
C ALA A 19 0.44 -6.62 7.37
N VAL A 20 0.06 -7.87 7.16
CA VAL A 20 -0.58 -8.34 5.92
C VAL A 20 -1.87 -9.09 6.26
N PRO A 21 -3.02 -8.80 5.62
CA PRO A 21 -4.23 -9.59 5.80
C PRO A 21 -3.97 -11.09 5.62
N GLN A 22 -4.60 -11.92 6.45
CA GLN A 22 -4.24 -13.33 6.63
C GLN A 22 -4.12 -14.15 5.33
N ALA A 23 -4.95 -13.87 4.33
CA ALA A 23 -4.98 -14.60 3.06
C ALA A 23 -4.32 -13.85 1.89
N ASN A 24 -3.77 -12.64 2.12
CA ASN A 24 -3.20 -11.82 1.05
C ASN A 24 -1.83 -12.36 0.60
N PRO A 25 -1.68 -12.81 -0.65
CA PRO A 25 -0.43 -13.38 -1.15
C PRO A 25 0.50 -12.36 -1.81
N THR A 26 0.08 -11.09 -1.92
CA THR A 26 0.68 -10.11 -2.83
C THR A 26 1.62 -9.13 -2.14
N VAL A 27 1.27 -8.66 -0.93
CA VAL A 27 2.04 -7.59 -0.24
C VAL A 27 3.50 -7.98 -0.02
N GLU A 28 3.74 -9.19 0.47
CA GLU A 28 5.11 -9.64 0.79
C GLU A 28 6.02 -9.70 -0.44
N PRO A 29 5.65 -10.41 -1.54
CA PRO A 29 6.50 -10.49 -2.72
C PRO A 29 6.68 -9.14 -3.41
N GLU A 30 5.65 -8.29 -3.50
CA GLU A 30 5.77 -6.97 -4.11
C GLU A 30 6.63 -6.03 -3.24
N THR A 31 6.46 -6.03 -1.91
CA THR A 31 7.34 -5.25 -1.03
C THR A 31 8.79 -5.71 -1.14
N ARG A 32 9.02 -7.03 -1.21
CA ARG A 32 10.36 -7.59 -1.37
C ARG A 32 11.01 -7.19 -2.70
N ALA A 33 10.24 -7.17 -3.80
CA ALA A 33 10.72 -6.75 -5.11
C ALA A 33 11.08 -5.26 -5.19
N LEU A 34 10.47 -4.43 -4.34
CA LEU A 34 10.66 -2.98 -4.32
C LEU A 34 11.87 -2.54 -3.48
N LEU A 35 12.29 -3.33 -2.50
CA LEU A 35 13.33 -2.94 -1.55
C LEU A 35 14.68 -3.57 -1.92
N PRO A 36 15.81 -2.85 -1.73
CA PRO A 36 17.14 -3.41 -1.87
C PRO A 36 17.34 -4.64 -0.98
N PHE A 37 18.23 -5.53 -1.39
CA PHE A 37 18.47 -6.82 -0.69
C PHE A 37 18.95 -6.63 0.75
N ASP A 38 19.71 -5.57 1.01
CA ASP A 38 20.25 -5.23 2.33
C ASP A 38 19.20 -4.62 3.30
N ILE A 39 17.96 -4.39 2.83
CA ILE A 39 16.80 -4.07 3.67
C ILE A 39 15.97 -5.34 3.87
N GLY A 40 15.97 -5.87 5.09
CA GLY A 40 15.17 -7.04 5.46
C GLY A 40 13.69 -6.71 5.53
N VAL A 41 12.83 -7.55 4.92
CA VAL A 41 11.37 -7.44 4.98
C VAL A 41 10.84 -8.60 5.82
N TYR A 42 10.11 -8.29 6.88
CA TYR A 42 9.52 -9.25 7.81
C TYR A 42 8.02 -9.03 7.91
N ALA A 43 7.24 -10.10 7.85
CA ALA A 43 5.78 -10.00 7.80
C ALA A 43 5.11 -10.62 9.04
N THR A 44 4.04 -10.00 9.49
CA THR A 44 3.07 -10.60 10.42
C THR A 44 1.69 -10.67 9.75
N ARG A 45 0.88 -11.67 10.14
CA ARG A 45 -0.48 -11.80 9.61
C ARG A 45 -1.48 -11.07 10.49
N LEU A 46 -2.32 -10.26 9.84
CA LEU A 46 -3.52 -9.69 10.45
C LEU A 46 -4.60 -10.77 10.43
N THR A 47 -4.99 -11.26 11.60
CA THR A 47 -5.97 -12.34 11.76
C THR A 47 -7.13 -11.90 12.62
N HIS A 48 -8.34 -12.32 12.27
CA HIS A 48 -9.53 -12.14 13.09
C HIS A 48 -10.60 -13.15 12.68
N ALA A 49 -11.33 -13.69 13.67
CA ALA A 49 -12.31 -14.76 13.46
C ALA A 49 -13.71 -14.27 13.03
N ALA A 50 -13.95 -12.95 12.97
CA ALA A 50 -15.26 -12.43 12.57
C ALA A 50 -15.65 -12.90 11.16
N PRO A 51 -16.89 -13.33 10.94
CA PRO A 51 -17.36 -13.79 9.63
C PRO A 51 -17.46 -12.62 8.63
N ARG A 52 -17.86 -11.44 9.09
CA ARG A 52 -17.99 -10.26 8.23
C ARG A 52 -16.64 -9.63 7.92
N VAL A 53 -16.41 -9.28 6.66
CA VAL A 53 -15.15 -8.65 6.24
C VAL A 53 -14.95 -7.29 6.89
N GLU A 54 -16.02 -6.50 7.04
CA GLU A 54 -15.96 -5.17 7.66
C GLU A 54 -15.43 -5.25 9.09
N ASP A 55 -15.92 -6.19 9.89
CA ASP A 55 -15.50 -6.40 11.27
C ASP A 55 -14.01 -6.80 11.34
N ARG A 56 -13.55 -7.64 10.40
CA ARG A 56 -12.12 -7.98 10.30
C ARG A 56 -11.27 -6.78 9.94
N LEU A 57 -11.70 -5.99 8.95
CA LEU A 57 -10.96 -4.81 8.48
C LEU A 57 -10.88 -3.74 9.57
N HIS A 58 -11.96 -3.49 10.32
CA HIS A 58 -11.94 -2.62 11.50
C HIS A 58 -10.98 -3.14 12.56
N HIS A 59 -11.05 -4.42 12.88
CA HIS A 59 -10.15 -5.02 13.87
C HIS A 59 -8.69 -4.86 13.47
N TYR A 60 -8.35 -5.04 12.19
CA TYR A 60 -6.96 -4.99 11.73
C TYR A 60 -6.29 -3.65 12.03
N ILE A 61 -6.94 -2.54 11.72
CA ILE A 61 -6.32 -1.22 11.90
C ILE A 61 -6.27 -0.80 13.39
N HIS A 62 -7.28 -1.18 14.19
CA HIS A 62 -7.27 -0.92 15.62
C HIS A 62 -6.23 -1.76 16.38
N ASN A 63 -5.79 -2.87 15.81
CA ASN A 63 -4.75 -3.74 16.40
C ASN A 63 -3.33 -3.47 15.86
N LEU A 64 -3.06 -2.30 15.30
CA LEU A 64 -1.70 -1.89 14.91
C LEU A 64 -0.65 -2.14 16.00
N PRO A 65 -0.88 -1.75 17.29
CA PRO A 65 0.11 -1.99 18.34
C PRO A 65 0.40 -3.48 18.55
N ALA A 66 -0.60 -4.35 18.51
CA ALA A 66 -0.41 -5.79 18.66
C ALA A 66 0.37 -6.38 17.48
N ALA A 67 0.10 -5.91 16.26
CA ALA A 67 0.84 -6.32 15.07
C ALA A 67 2.32 -5.92 15.15
N ILE A 68 2.64 -4.72 15.65
CA ILE A 68 4.02 -4.27 15.85
C ILE A 68 4.70 -5.11 16.94
N ARG A 69 4.05 -5.33 18.09
CA ARG A 69 4.58 -6.14 19.20
C ARG A 69 4.86 -7.58 18.81
N SER A 70 4.19 -8.14 17.79
CA SER A 70 4.40 -9.52 17.33
C SER A 70 5.83 -9.78 16.81
N PHE A 71 6.58 -8.72 16.47
CA PHE A 71 7.98 -8.84 16.06
C PHE A 71 8.96 -8.98 17.24
N GLY A 72 8.49 -8.85 18.48
CA GLY A 72 9.27 -9.09 19.69
C GLY A 72 10.54 -8.23 19.74
N THR A 73 11.69 -8.89 19.87
CA THR A 73 13.01 -8.26 19.95
C THR A 73 13.67 -7.98 18.61
N LEU A 74 12.99 -8.28 17.49
CA LEU A 74 13.51 -7.94 16.16
C LEU A 74 13.60 -6.42 16.05
N ASN A 75 14.79 -5.89 15.86
CA ASN A 75 15.01 -4.44 15.73
C ASN A 75 14.51 -3.95 14.36
N ILE A 76 13.21 -3.71 14.27
CA ILE A 76 12.58 -3.10 13.10
C ILE A 76 12.72 -1.58 13.14
N ARG A 77 12.95 -0.95 11.99
CA ARG A 77 13.18 0.48 11.85
C ARG A 77 12.00 1.23 11.22
N ALA A 78 11.05 0.53 10.63
CA ALA A 78 9.80 1.06 10.14
C ALA A 78 8.75 -0.05 10.05
N PHE A 79 7.48 0.32 10.14
CA PHE A 79 6.35 -0.60 10.05
C PHE A 79 5.35 -0.15 8.98
N GLY A 80 4.97 -1.07 8.10
CA GLY A 80 3.99 -0.88 7.04
C GLY A 80 2.70 -1.67 7.30
N PHE A 81 1.56 -1.02 7.17
CA PHE A 81 0.27 -1.68 7.25
C PHE A 81 -0.30 -1.92 5.85
N GLY A 82 -0.20 -3.17 5.38
CA GLY A 82 -0.55 -3.60 4.03
C GLY A 82 -2.03 -3.93 3.84
N CYS A 83 -2.95 -3.06 4.29
CA CYS A 83 -4.39 -3.27 4.13
C CYS A 83 -5.15 -1.96 3.84
N THR A 84 -5.27 -1.61 2.56
CA THR A 84 -5.99 -0.38 2.13
C THR A 84 -7.47 -0.40 2.50
N GLY A 85 -8.13 -1.56 2.47
CA GLY A 85 -9.54 -1.68 2.83
C GLY A 85 -9.83 -1.30 4.28
N SER A 86 -8.92 -1.57 5.22
CA SER A 86 -9.05 -1.14 6.62
C SER A 86 -8.99 0.38 6.74
N SER A 87 -8.09 1.04 6.01
CA SER A 87 -7.98 2.50 5.96
C SER A 87 -9.26 3.13 5.42
N TYR A 88 -9.85 2.54 4.38
CA TYR A 88 -11.09 3.04 3.77
C TYR A 88 -12.28 3.00 4.73
N LEU A 89 -12.38 1.96 5.57
CA LEU A 89 -13.44 1.88 6.58
C LEU A 89 -13.19 2.78 7.79
N ALA A 90 -11.93 2.99 8.16
CA ALA A 90 -11.58 3.89 9.27
C ALA A 90 -11.79 5.38 8.92
N GLY A 91 -11.54 5.75 7.67
CA GLY A 91 -11.41 7.14 7.26
C GLY A 91 -10.02 7.70 7.57
N SER A 92 -9.67 8.80 6.90
CA SER A 92 -8.31 9.34 6.96
C SER A 92 -7.93 9.91 8.32
N GLU A 93 -8.87 10.53 9.04
CA GLU A 93 -8.61 11.12 10.37
C GLU A 93 -8.29 10.05 11.42
N LEU A 94 -9.15 9.03 11.55
CA LEU A 94 -8.92 7.95 12.50
C LEU A 94 -7.66 7.14 12.14
N GLU A 95 -7.39 6.93 10.85
CA GLU A 95 -6.16 6.30 10.40
C GLU A 95 -4.93 7.07 10.87
N ASP A 96 -4.92 8.40 10.73
CA ASP A 96 -3.82 9.26 11.14
C ASP A 96 -3.63 9.24 12.66
N ASP A 97 -4.71 9.25 13.44
CA ASP A 97 -4.67 9.13 14.89
C ASP A 97 -4.06 7.80 15.34
N LEU A 98 -4.52 6.67 14.76
CA LEU A 98 -4.05 5.34 15.11
C LEU A 98 -2.57 5.14 14.75
N THR A 99 -2.15 5.59 13.58
CA THR A 99 -0.76 5.49 13.15
C THR A 99 0.14 6.44 13.94
N GLY A 100 -0.31 7.66 14.23
CA GLY A 100 0.41 8.62 15.06
C GLY A 100 0.61 8.11 16.48
N ALA A 101 -0.41 7.52 17.10
CA ALA A 101 -0.30 6.89 18.41
C ALA A 101 0.71 5.73 18.40
N ALA A 102 0.65 4.87 17.37
CA ALA A 102 1.60 3.77 17.23
C ALA A 102 3.04 4.27 17.02
N GLN A 103 3.25 5.29 16.17
CA GLN A 103 4.57 5.91 16.00
C GLN A 103 5.14 6.45 17.32
N LYS A 104 4.31 7.12 18.11
CA LYS A 104 4.70 7.65 19.41
C LYS A 104 5.05 6.53 20.41
N GLU A 105 4.27 5.45 20.43
CA GLU A 105 4.47 4.32 21.35
C GLU A 105 5.76 3.56 21.04
N PHE A 106 6.02 3.26 19.76
CA PHE A 106 7.12 2.38 19.34
C PHE A 106 8.40 3.13 18.92
N GLY A 107 8.34 4.44 18.74
CA GLY A 107 9.49 5.25 18.35
C GLY A 107 10.00 4.98 16.92
N ILE A 108 9.16 4.43 16.05
CA ILE A 108 9.49 4.12 14.66
C ILE A 108 8.44 4.69 13.71
N PRO A 109 8.76 4.99 12.45
CA PRO A 109 7.77 5.30 11.43
C PRO A 109 6.75 4.17 11.26
N VAL A 110 5.46 4.52 11.27
CA VAL A 110 4.33 3.62 10.98
C VAL A 110 3.54 4.25 9.85
N VAL A 111 3.33 3.50 8.77
CA VAL A 111 2.63 3.99 7.58
C VAL A 111 1.67 2.94 7.06
N THR A 112 0.45 3.35 6.68
CA THR A 112 -0.47 2.48 5.96
C THR A 112 -0.25 2.58 4.46
N ALA A 113 -0.78 1.62 3.70
CA ALA A 113 -0.76 1.68 2.23
C ALA A 113 -1.53 2.89 1.70
N ALA A 114 -2.63 3.30 2.34
CA ALA A 114 -3.41 4.46 1.92
C ALA A 114 -2.69 5.79 2.25
N GLN A 115 -2.07 5.91 3.42
CA GLN A 115 -1.20 7.05 3.75
C GLN A 115 -0.01 7.16 2.78
N ALA A 116 0.60 6.03 2.41
CA ALA A 116 1.70 6.03 1.44
C ALA A 116 1.25 6.53 0.06
N ILE A 117 0.03 6.20 -0.37
CA ILE A 117 -0.55 6.78 -1.59
C ILE A 117 -0.76 8.29 -1.41
N ARG A 118 -1.35 8.75 -0.29
CA ARG A 118 -1.54 10.20 -0.01
C ARG A 118 -0.21 10.96 -0.05
N GLN A 119 0.84 10.41 0.57
CA GLN A 119 2.20 10.99 0.52
C GLN A 119 2.73 11.07 -0.92
N SER A 120 2.53 10.02 -1.71
CA SER A 120 2.97 9.97 -3.10
C SER A 120 2.22 10.97 -3.98
N LEU A 121 0.90 11.09 -3.80
CA LEU A 121 0.08 12.09 -4.51
C LEU A 121 0.49 13.52 -4.15
N GLY A 122 0.76 13.80 -2.86
CA GLY A 122 1.23 15.11 -2.40
C GLY A 122 2.56 15.51 -3.06
N LEU A 123 3.51 14.59 -3.21
CA LEU A 123 4.78 14.86 -3.89
C LEU A 123 4.60 15.07 -5.41
N LEU A 124 3.63 14.44 -6.02
CA LEU A 124 3.25 14.66 -7.42
C LEU A 124 2.39 15.92 -7.60
N LYS A 125 1.94 16.56 -6.50
CA LYS A 125 0.94 17.62 -6.49
C LYS A 125 -0.36 17.21 -7.18
N ALA A 126 -0.68 15.92 -7.12
CA ALA A 126 -1.86 15.33 -7.75
C ALA A 126 -3.07 15.50 -6.81
N GLN A 127 -4.12 16.13 -7.29
CA GLN A 127 -5.37 16.36 -6.57
C GLN A 127 -6.56 15.68 -7.25
N ARG A 128 -6.44 15.35 -8.53
CA ARG A 128 -7.49 14.72 -9.34
C ARG A 128 -7.02 13.34 -9.78
N ILE A 129 -7.70 12.28 -9.32
CA ILE A 129 -7.28 10.92 -9.62
C ILE A 129 -8.35 10.11 -10.36
N ALA A 130 -7.88 9.14 -11.15
CA ALA A 130 -8.70 8.00 -11.54
C ALA A 130 -8.40 6.84 -10.56
N LEU A 131 -9.44 6.25 -9.96
CA LEU A 131 -9.29 5.17 -8.99
C LEU A 131 -9.74 3.83 -9.60
N VAL A 132 -8.80 2.90 -9.71
CA VAL A 132 -9.06 1.49 -10.04
C VAL A 132 -9.16 0.71 -8.73
N SER A 133 -10.32 0.10 -8.47
CA SER A 133 -10.64 -0.59 -7.22
C SER A 133 -10.89 -2.08 -7.45
N PRO A 134 -10.22 -2.99 -6.74
CA PRO A 134 -10.48 -4.42 -6.79
C PRO A 134 -11.59 -4.86 -5.82
N TYR A 135 -12.21 -3.92 -5.12
CA TYR A 135 -13.12 -4.21 -4.01
C TYR A 135 -14.58 -4.35 -4.46
N PRO A 136 -15.43 -5.05 -3.66
CA PRO A 136 -16.87 -4.98 -3.77
C PRO A 136 -17.40 -3.54 -3.70
N ALA A 137 -18.60 -3.30 -4.21
CA ALA A 137 -19.18 -1.95 -4.32
C ALA A 137 -19.10 -1.15 -3.01
N ALA A 138 -19.60 -1.71 -1.91
CA ALA A 138 -19.63 -1.01 -0.61
C ALA A 138 -18.24 -0.56 -0.13
N LEU A 139 -17.22 -1.40 -0.29
CA LEU A 139 -15.85 -1.06 0.10
C LEU A 139 -15.18 -0.11 -0.90
N SER A 140 -15.52 -0.18 -2.18
CA SER A 140 -15.11 0.81 -3.19
C SER A 140 -15.70 2.19 -2.87
N ASP A 141 -16.98 2.26 -2.48
CA ASP A 141 -17.65 3.51 -2.09
C ASP A 141 -17.02 4.10 -0.81
N ALA A 142 -16.62 3.26 0.15
CA ALA A 142 -15.85 3.71 1.30
C ALA A 142 -14.49 4.30 0.87
N GLY A 143 -13.84 3.70 -0.12
CA GLY A 143 -12.62 4.24 -0.71
C GLY A 143 -12.82 5.61 -1.36
N TYR A 144 -13.91 5.80 -2.11
CA TYR A 144 -14.20 7.11 -2.71
C TYR A 144 -14.37 8.19 -1.63
N ARG A 145 -15.13 7.91 -0.58
CA ARG A 145 -15.29 8.83 0.57
C ARG A 145 -13.97 9.12 1.28
N TYR A 146 -13.13 8.10 1.46
CA TYR A 146 -11.79 8.26 2.06
C TYR A 146 -10.94 9.27 1.29
N TRP A 147 -10.90 9.18 -0.05
CA TRP A 147 -10.12 10.10 -0.88
C TRP A 147 -10.70 11.52 -0.86
N GLU A 148 -12.01 11.67 -0.91
CA GLU A 148 -12.72 12.96 -0.79
C GLU A 148 -12.42 13.62 0.56
N GLN A 149 -12.48 12.88 1.67
CA GLN A 149 -12.10 13.36 3.00
C GLN A 149 -10.63 13.78 3.09
N ALA A 150 -9.75 13.09 2.36
CA ALA A 150 -8.34 13.44 2.26
C ALA A 150 -8.05 14.61 1.31
N GLY A 151 -9.07 15.27 0.74
CA GLY A 151 -8.95 16.40 -0.18
C GLY A 151 -8.53 16.01 -1.60
N ILE A 152 -8.72 14.75 -2.00
CA ILE A 152 -8.40 14.22 -3.33
C ILE A 152 -9.69 13.94 -4.08
N GLU A 153 -9.86 14.57 -5.24
CA GLU A 153 -11.01 14.38 -6.11
C GLU A 153 -10.90 13.09 -6.93
N VAL A 154 -11.85 12.16 -6.79
CA VAL A 154 -11.93 10.94 -7.60
C VAL A 154 -12.82 11.18 -8.80
N VAL A 155 -12.25 11.59 -9.92
CA VAL A 155 -12.98 12.03 -11.12
C VAL A 155 -13.32 10.90 -12.08
N ALA A 156 -12.57 9.76 -12.02
CA ALA A 156 -12.88 8.55 -12.78
C ALA A 156 -12.81 7.34 -11.85
N LYS A 157 -13.77 6.43 -11.98
CA LYS A 157 -13.96 5.30 -11.06
C LYS A 157 -14.11 4.02 -11.87
N LEU A 158 -13.27 3.01 -11.59
CA LEU A 158 -13.39 1.70 -12.24
C LEU A 158 -13.22 0.60 -11.21
N ARG A 159 -14.17 -0.33 -11.17
CA ARG A 159 -14.02 -1.60 -10.45
C ARG A 159 -13.47 -2.66 -11.39
N VAL A 160 -12.41 -3.36 -10.95
CA VAL A 160 -11.74 -4.39 -11.76
C VAL A 160 -12.70 -5.51 -12.15
N ASP A 161 -13.50 -5.96 -11.20
CA ASP A 161 -14.57 -6.91 -11.39
C ASP A 161 -15.88 -6.32 -10.81
N PRO A 162 -16.82 -5.87 -11.64
CA PRO A 162 -18.11 -5.33 -11.19
C PRO A 162 -18.97 -6.34 -10.43
N ASP A 163 -18.79 -7.63 -10.70
CA ASP A 163 -19.57 -8.72 -10.10
C ASP A 163 -18.92 -9.30 -8.84
N LEU A 164 -17.80 -8.71 -8.40
CA LEU A 164 -17.12 -9.16 -7.21
C LEU A 164 -17.91 -8.77 -5.96
N HIS A 165 -18.35 -9.78 -5.22
CA HIS A 165 -19.09 -9.64 -3.95
C HIS A 165 -18.30 -10.12 -2.74
N ASP A 166 -17.22 -10.89 -2.94
CA ASP A 166 -16.37 -11.45 -1.89
C ASP A 166 -14.93 -10.95 -2.02
N THR A 167 -14.41 -10.38 -0.93
CA THR A 167 -13.04 -9.89 -0.87
C THR A 167 -11.98 -11.00 -1.02
N HIS A 168 -12.32 -12.27 -0.81
CA HIS A 168 -11.39 -13.39 -1.05
C HIS A 168 -11.00 -13.52 -2.52
N ARG A 169 -11.92 -13.23 -3.43
CA ARG A 169 -11.66 -13.26 -4.88
C ARG A 169 -10.69 -12.18 -5.36
N ILE A 170 -10.42 -11.16 -4.56
CA ILE A 170 -9.35 -10.18 -4.85
C ILE A 170 -7.99 -10.86 -4.98
N TYR A 171 -7.77 -11.94 -4.24
CA TYR A 171 -6.51 -12.68 -4.22
C TYR A 171 -6.34 -13.62 -5.43
N GLU A 172 -7.37 -13.78 -6.26
CA GLU A 172 -7.33 -14.48 -7.53
C GLU A 172 -6.97 -13.56 -8.70
N LEU A 173 -7.05 -12.23 -8.50
CA LEU A 173 -6.69 -11.24 -9.52
C LEU A 173 -5.21 -11.35 -9.90
N THR A 174 -4.94 -11.06 -11.16
CA THR A 174 -3.60 -11.13 -11.75
C THR A 174 -3.09 -9.75 -12.17
N ASN A 175 -1.80 -9.67 -12.50
CA ASN A 175 -1.24 -8.47 -13.14
C ASN A 175 -1.92 -8.14 -14.48
N ASN A 176 -2.45 -9.15 -15.20
CA ASN A 176 -3.19 -8.91 -16.44
C ASN A 176 -4.53 -8.21 -16.15
N ASP A 177 -5.26 -8.61 -15.12
CA ASP A 177 -6.51 -7.96 -14.72
C ASP A 177 -6.27 -6.51 -14.32
N ALA A 178 -5.21 -6.26 -13.55
CA ALA A 178 -4.79 -4.91 -13.18
C ALA A 178 -4.43 -4.07 -14.42
N LEU A 179 -3.68 -4.62 -15.38
CA LEU A 179 -3.30 -3.94 -16.61
C LEU A 179 -4.51 -3.61 -17.50
N GLN A 180 -5.45 -4.55 -17.65
CA GLN A 180 -6.68 -4.31 -18.41
C GLN A 180 -7.53 -3.20 -17.78
N ALA A 181 -7.64 -3.19 -16.44
CA ALA A 181 -8.36 -2.15 -15.72
C ALA A 181 -7.67 -0.76 -15.87
N LEU A 182 -6.35 -0.70 -15.81
CA LEU A 182 -5.59 0.53 -16.05
C LEU A 182 -5.81 1.05 -17.48
N ARG A 183 -5.78 0.18 -18.49
CA ARG A 183 -6.05 0.55 -19.88
C ARG A 183 -7.49 1.02 -20.09
N ALA A 184 -8.45 0.34 -19.46
CA ALA A 184 -9.87 0.70 -19.56
C ALA A 184 -10.16 2.09 -18.97
N VAL A 185 -9.53 2.47 -17.84
CA VAL A 185 -9.74 3.77 -17.21
C VAL A 185 -8.96 4.91 -17.88
N ALA A 186 -7.90 4.59 -18.65
CA ALA A 186 -6.96 5.60 -19.17
C ALA A 186 -7.64 6.61 -20.12
N ALA A 187 -8.56 6.19 -20.98
CA ALA A 187 -9.26 7.09 -21.90
C ALA A 187 -10.19 8.07 -21.18
N GLU A 188 -10.86 7.62 -20.11
CA GLU A 188 -11.67 8.49 -19.25
C GLU A 188 -10.79 9.40 -18.42
N ALA A 189 -9.72 8.88 -17.84
CA ALA A 189 -8.72 9.64 -17.09
C ALA A 189 -8.15 10.80 -17.91
N ALA A 190 -7.79 10.56 -19.17
CA ALA A 190 -7.27 11.60 -20.06
C ALA A 190 -8.33 12.69 -20.36
N ARG A 191 -9.59 12.30 -20.62
CA ARG A 191 -10.67 13.26 -20.86
C ARG A 191 -11.00 14.09 -19.62
N ALA A 192 -10.92 13.49 -18.44
CA ALA A 192 -11.19 14.13 -17.18
C ALA A 192 -10.03 14.97 -16.63
N ASN A 193 -8.89 15.02 -17.35
CA ASN A 193 -7.65 15.67 -16.92
C ASN A 193 -7.24 15.26 -15.50
N VAL A 194 -7.06 13.95 -15.28
CA VAL A 194 -6.53 13.45 -14.02
C VAL A 194 -5.02 13.66 -13.94
N ASP A 195 -4.53 13.91 -12.73
CA ASP A 195 -3.11 14.05 -12.47
C ASP A 195 -2.40 12.69 -12.33
N CYS A 196 -3.15 11.66 -11.88
CA CYS A 196 -2.61 10.35 -11.59
C CYS A 196 -3.69 9.26 -11.61
N ILE A 197 -3.34 8.04 -12.05
CA ILE A 197 -4.17 6.86 -11.88
C ILE A 197 -3.67 6.10 -10.63
N VAL A 198 -4.59 5.68 -9.76
CA VAL A 198 -4.30 4.89 -8.57
C VAL A 198 -4.93 3.52 -8.67
N ALA A 199 -4.11 2.48 -8.77
CA ALA A 199 -4.52 1.08 -8.62
C ALA A 199 -4.56 0.74 -7.12
N SER A 200 -5.75 0.78 -6.54
CA SER A 200 -5.98 0.52 -5.12
C SER A 200 -5.98 -0.96 -4.79
N GLY A 201 -5.84 -1.26 -3.49
CA GLY A 201 -5.95 -2.62 -2.97
C GLY A 201 -4.64 -3.39 -2.98
N THR A 202 -4.16 -3.73 -1.79
CA THR A 202 -2.88 -4.45 -1.62
C THR A 202 -2.95 -5.93 -2.03
N GLY A 203 -4.16 -6.49 -2.19
CA GLY A 203 -4.35 -7.89 -2.60
C GLY A 203 -4.23 -8.11 -4.11
N MET A 204 -4.40 -7.06 -4.90
CA MET A 204 -4.27 -7.13 -6.36
C MET A 204 -2.79 -6.98 -6.76
N PRO A 205 -2.19 -7.94 -7.47
CA PRO A 205 -0.85 -7.81 -8.02
C PRO A 205 -0.79 -6.63 -8.99
N SER A 206 0.25 -5.79 -8.87
CA SER A 206 0.27 -4.52 -9.58
C SER A 206 1.60 -4.18 -10.27
N LEU A 207 2.73 -4.64 -9.79
CA LEU A 207 4.02 -4.12 -10.24
C LEU A 207 4.30 -4.38 -11.73
N ARG A 208 3.98 -5.57 -12.25
CA ARG A 208 4.13 -5.86 -13.69
C ARG A 208 3.13 -5.06 -14.54
N ALA A 209 1.90 -4.91 -14.04
CA ALA A 209 0.88 -4.10 -14.69
C ALA A 209 1.31 -2.64 -14.80
N LEU A 210 1.84 -2.07 -13.71
CA LEU A 210 2.37 -0.70 -13.69
C LEU A 210 3.55 -0.52 -14.67
N ALA A 211 4.48 -1.49 -14.72
CA ALA A 211 5.62 -1.43 -15.64
C ALA A 211 5.15 -1.42 -17.11
N ALA A 212 4.22 -2.31 -17.47
CA ALA A 212 3.65 -2.36 -18.81
C ALA A 212 2.86 -1.08 -19.15
N PHE A 213 1.99 -0.63 -18.24
CA PHE A 213 1.20 0.57 -18.44
C PHE A 213 2.06 1.84 -18.63
N ARG A 214 3.15 1.98 -17.86
CA ARG A 214 4.09 3.10 -17.99
C ARG A 214 4.82 3.12 -19.33
N ALA A 215 5.05 1.96 -19.94
CA ALA A 215 5.65 1.88 -21.27
C ALA A 215 4.69 2.33 -22.38
N GLU A 216 3.39 2.23 -22.14
CA GLU A 216 2.33 2.52 -23.09
C GLU A 216 1.72 3.91 -22.92
N ASN A 217 1.83 4.49 -21.73
CA ASN A 217 1.06 5.67 -21.33
C ASN A 217 1.91 6.67 -20.53
N GLY A 218 1.71 7.95 -20.79
CA GLY A 218 2.44 9.03 -20.11
C GLY A 218 1.83 9.49 -18.79
N LEU A 219 0.61 9.01 -18.43
CA LEU A 219 -0.01 9.38 -17.15
C LEU A 219 0.73 8.74 -15.98
N PRO A 220 0.99 9.49 -14.89
CA PRO A 220 1.50 8.92 -13.66
C PRO A 220 0.56 7.84 -13.14
N VAL A 221 1.13 6.71 -12.74
CA VAL A 221 0.37 5.59 -12.16
C VAL A 221 1.03 5.11 -10.89
N LEU A 222 0.20 4.90 -9.86
CA LEU A 222 0.57 4.42 -8.54
C LEU A 222 -0.22 3.15 -8.19
N SER A 223 0.31 2.34 -7.26
CA SER A 223 -0.47 1.30 -6.59
C SER A 223 -0.24 1.31 -5.09
N SER A 224 -1.14 0.65 -4.36
CA SER A 224 -1.03 0.50 -2.91
C SER A 224 0.31 -0.09 -2.48
N ASN A 225 0.76 -1.17 -3.12
CA ASN A 225 2.01 -1.84 -2.76
C ASN A 225 3.25 -1.05 -3.20
N LEU A 226 3.21 -0.42 -4.39
CA LEU A 226 4.29 0.46 -4.84
C LEU A 226 4.55 1.59 -3.84
N CYS A 227 3.47 2.27 -3.43
CA CYS A 227 3.58 3.40 -2.51
C CYS A 227 4.02 2.95 -1.11
N LEU A 228 3.48 1.83 -0.62
CA LEU A 228 3.89 1.27 0.67
C LEU A 228 5.38 0.89 0.68
N GLY A 229 5.85 0.18 -0.34
CA GLY A 229 7.27 -0.17 -0.49
C GLY A 229 8.17 1.07 -0.56
N TRP A 230 7.77 2.08 -1.35
CA TRP A 230 8.49 3.35 -1.42
C TRP A 230 8.54 4.09 -0.09
N ALA A 231 7.42 4.18 0.63
CA ALA A 231 7.36 4.86 1.93
C ALA A 231 8.23 4.17 2.97
N LEU A 232 8.23 2.84 3.01
CA LEU A 232 9.13 2.05 3.86
C LEU A 232 10.59 2.27 3.50
N TYR A 233 10.94 2.26 2.21
CA TYR A 233 12.31 2.53 1.76
C TYR A 233 12.76 3.91 2.21
N ARG A 234 11.95 4.91 1.96
CA ARG A 234 12.23 6.31 2.36
C ARG A 234 12.37 6.48 3.86
N SER A 235 11.62 5.71 4.65
CA SER A 235 11.68 5.76 6.13
C SER A 235 13.00 5.24 6.71
N VAL A 236 13.69 4.31 6.01
CA VAL A 236 14.88 3.65 6.55
C VAL A 236 16.17 3.99 5.81
N ALA A 237 16.08 4.52 4.60
CA ALA A 237 17.22 4.94 3.77
C ALA A 237 16.82 6.13 2.87
N PRO A 238 16.48 7.30 3.44
CA PRO A 238 15.95 8.44 2.69
C PRO A 238 16.93 8.97 1.62
N GLU A 239 18.23 8.80 1.84
CA GLU A 239 19.30 9.22 0.94
C GLU A 239 19.40 8.35 -0.33
N LEU A 240 18.88 7.12 -0.30
CA LEU A 240 18.91 6.15 -1.40
C LEU A 240 17.55 5.98 -2.08
N ALA A 241 16.48 6.27 -1.35
CA ALA A 241 15.13 6.11 -1.87
C ALA A 241 14.86 7.15 -2.98
N PRO A 242 14.18 6.76 -4.08
CA PRO A 242 13.75 7.71 -5.10
C PRO A 242 12.89 8.83 -4.52
N ALA A 243 12.96 10.02 -5.10
CA ALA A 243 12.22 11.19 -4.64
C ALA A 243 10.69 10.96 -4.63
N THR A 244 10.18 10.18 -5.60
CA THR A 244 8.77 9.81 -5.70
C THR A 244 8.58 8.32 -5.95
N ALA A 245 7.41 7.79 -5.59
CA ALA A 245 7.06 6.39 -5.85
C ALA A 245 7.04 6.06 -7.35
N THR A 246 6.71 7.00 -8.23
CA THR A 246 6.72 6.80 -9.68
C THR A 246 8.11 6.54 -10.25
N GLN A 247 9.17 6.94 -9.53
CA GLN A 247 10.56 6.72 -9.92
C GLN A 247 11.14 5.40 -9.40
N MET A 248 10.40 4.66 -8.57
CA MET A 248 10.83 3.35 -8.11
C MET A 248 11.10 2.42 -9.30
N ARG A 249 12.17 1.65 -9.18
CA ARG A 249 12.54 0.56 -10.10
C ARG A 249 12.47 -0.75 -9.35
N TRP A 250 12.10 -1.80 -10.04
CA TRP A 250 12.05 -3.17 -9.52
C TRP A 250 12.33 -4.17 -10.62
N ALA A 251 12.80 -5.36 -10.23
CA ALA A 251 13.01 -6.50 -11.11
C ALA A 251 12.04 -7.62 -10.71
N ILE A 252 11.11 -7.97 -11.60
CA ILE A 252 10.18 -9.10 -11.48
C ILE A 252 9.91 -9.74 -12.84
#